data_3030826411f4793b733f07f95279444a
#
_entry.id   3030826411f4793b733f07f95279444a
#
_cell.length_a   1.000
_cell.length_b   1.000
_cell.length_c   1.000
_cell.angle_alpha   90.00
_cell.angle_beta   90.00
_cell.angle_gamma   90.00
#
_symmetry.space_group_name_H-M   'P 1'
#
loop_
_entity.id
_entity.type
_entity.pdbx_description
1 polymer ?
#
loop_
_entity_poly.entity_id
_entity_poly.type
_entity_poly.pdbx_seq_one_letter_code
_entity_poly.pdbx_strand_id
1 'polypeptide(L)'
;MQNVFTELDGYEYRLACSHDGSSLMEIFLLSATSFQLAVFFDRLTGKYESMAGHRYASHVLETIFEAAGKSLISGNNGLKDSSVEEQGLLPLDALVQRAYEELKSSVISAIHDSYGSHVWRSLLKLFASLPEIFEKCTADLATSLLEMDEGEGQGFRDLAINQQTAPFLQQLLQVLVKHADSSHFHAILTKMLHGFDLEAAQSEVPPKAKTFWKLLMENDIGSHTAQAIIDLLNPAQIQSLYSNLIRGQTVGFLEHPRANYPLQHLVSACNNVGQFNIILDEVTPFLPELISRRRFGIMVKFAEWAVQHQTGHEQVLASAFKAFNLEKTNEDRVLLFSAALRLQYKSCMDSSASLNPQGCSLLCQFARFPESHAKSLVDGLLRLSEKEVLDLSRHAAGSRVIEAFLVGGAMSPKAMQRIGRHFKGHLAQVAMDKYGSHVVEKLWKLSPLTAKNTIMEELAESKEKLESSPHGRLVVRNCRLDQFIRKREDWVKEEQTQTTKRSLFDDIING
;
A
#
# COMPACT_ATOMS: atom_id res chain seq x y z
N MET A 1 -11.15 -31.02 23.13
CA MET A 1 -9.91 -30.26 23.26
C MET A 1 -9.13 -30.57 24.55
N GLN A 2 -9.80 -30.60 25.71
CA GLN A 2 -9.11 -30.86 26.99
C GLN A 2 -8.35 -32.21 27.03
N ASN A 3 -8.86 -33.26 26.41
CA ASN A 3 -8.20 -34.58 26.34
C ASN A 3 -6.89 -34.56 25.51
N VAL A 4 -6.82 -33.73 24.48
CA VAL A 4 -5.62 -33.64 23.61
C VAL A 4 -4.45 -33.03 24.39
N PHE A 5 -4.67 -32.00 25.23
CA PHE A 5 -3.65 -31.41 26.06
C PHE A 5 -3.03 -32.38 27.03
N THR A 6 -3.84 -33.25 27.63
CA THR A 6 -3.38 -34.26 28.58
C THR A 6 -2.54 -35.33 27.90
N GLU A 7 -2.83 -35.64 26.63
CA GLU A 7 -2.07 -36.62 25.87
C GLU A 7 -0.76 -36.03 25.26
N LEU A 8 -0.68 -34.70 25.11
CA LEU A 8 0.51 -34.01 24.61
C LEU A 8 1.58 -33.80 25.69
N ASP A 9 1.23 -33.92 26.97
CA ASP A 9 2.09 -33.60 28.08
C ASP A 9 3.43 -34.36 28.04
N GLY A 10 4.52 -33.60 27.91
CA GLY A 10 5.89 -34.11 27.80
C GLY A 10 6.33 -34.50 26.40
N TYR A 11 5.46 -34.40 25.38
CA TYR A 11 5.76 -34.73 23.98
C TYR A 11 5.80 -33.51 23.07
N GLU A 12 5.53 -32.30 23.57
CA GLU A 12 5.35 -31.06 22.82
C GLU A 12 6.54 -30.78 21.89
N TYR A 13 7.76 -30.81 22.41
CA TYR A 13 8.97 -30.59 21.62
C TYR A 13 9.15 -31.66 20.52
N ARG A 14 8.93 -32.94 20.85
CA ARG A 14 9.07 -34.05 19.90
C ARG A 14 8.05 -33.96 18.75
N LEU A 15 6.82 -33.57 19.07
CA LEU A 15 5.77 -33.39 18.09
C LEU A 15 6.04 -32.16 17.21
N ALA A 16 6.45 -31.05 17.81
CA ALA A 16 6.85 -29.86 17.06
C ALA A 16 7.96 -30.14 16.01
N CYS A 17 8.87 -31.05 16.33
CA CYS A 17 9.97 -31.46 15.43
C CYS A 17 9.56 -32.49 14.36
N SER A 18 8.32 -32.97 14.35
CA SER A 18 7.84 -33.92 13.34
C SER A 18 6.95 -33.25 12.31
N HIS A 19 6.91 -33.75 11.06
CA HIS A 19 6.13 -33.17 9.97
C HIS A 19 4.64 -33.09 10.29
N ASP A 20 4.02 -34.19 10.69
CA ASP A 20 2.57 -34.26 10.94
C ASP A 20 2.22 -33.61 12.30
N GLY A 21 3.10 -33.77 13.29
CA GLY A 21 2.93 -33.20 14.60
C GLY A 21 2.97 -31.66 14.59
N SER A 22 3.90 -31.05 13.82
CA SER A 22 3.96 -29.57 13.73
C SER A 22 2.68 -29.00 13.18
N SER A 23 2.15 -29.58 12.08
CA SER A 23 0.90 -29.12 11.44
C SER A 23 -0.30 -29.23 12.37
N LEU A 24 -0.39 -30.32 13.14
CA LEU A 24 -1.45 -30.50 14.14
C LEU A 24 -1.31 -29.50 15.30
N MET A 25 -0.09 -29.24 15.77
CA MET A 25 0.18 -28.25 16.82
C MET A 25 -0.18 -26.82 16.38
N GLU A 26 0.14 -26.44 15.14
CA GLU A 26 -0.22 -25.13 14.59
C GLU A 26 -1.75 -24.92 14.62
N ILE A 27 -2.53 -25.88 14.10
CA ILE A 27 -4.00 -25.81 14.11
C ILE A 27 -4.54 -25.68 15.55
N PHE A 28 -3.94 -26.41 16.46
CA PHE A 28 -4.32 -26.46 17.87
C PHE A 28 -4.03 -25.15 18.60
N LEU A 29 -2.82 -24.60 18.41
CA LEU A 29 -2.38 -23.35 19.02
C LEU A 29 -3.21 -22.13 18.59
N LEU A 30 -3.69 -22.11 17.33
CA LEU A 30 -4.56 -21.03 16.84
C LEU A 30 -5.93 -20.98 17.55
N SER A 31 -6.36 -22.08 18.16
CA SER A 31 -7.61 -22.18 18.93
C SER A 31 -7.41 -22.33 20.45
N ALA A 32 -6.16 -22.25 20.91
CA ALA A 32 -5.79 -22.44 22.30
C ALA A 32 -6.26 -21.24 23.17
N THR A 33 -6.66 -21.55 24.41
CA THR A 33 -6.94 -20.52 25.42
C THR A 33 -5.62 -19.92 25.95
N SER A 34 -5.69 -18.76 26.61
CA SER A 34 -4.52 -18.12 27.23
C SER A 34 -3.79 -19.04 28.21
N PHE A 35 -4.56 -19.82 29.00
CA PHE A 35 -4.02 -20.83 29.91
C PHE A 35 -3.25 -21.92 29.15
N GLN A 36 -3.83 -22.45 28.09
CA GLN A 36 -3.21 -23.47 27.27
C GLN A 36 -1.92 -22.97 26.61
N LEU A 37 -1.92 -21.73 26.11
CA LEU A 37 -0.72 -21.08 25.59
C LEU A 37 0.35 -20.96 26.68
N ALA A 38 -0.02 -20.53 27.88
CA ALA A 38 0.93 -20.44 29.00
C ALA A 38 1.57 -21.80 29.33
N VAL A 39 0.78 -22.89 29.36
CA VAL A 39 1.32 -24.24 29.55
C VAL A 39 2.30 -24.61 28.43
N PHE A 40 1.99 -24.33 27.16
CA PHE A 40 2.90 -24.59 26.05
C PHE A 40 4.21 -23.82 26.16
N PHE A 41 4.12 -22.52 26.47
CA PHE A 41 5.32 -21.71 26.68
C PHE A 41 6.19 -22.28 27.79
N ASP A 42 5.59 -22.67 28.91
CA ASP A 42 6.33 -23.23 30.03
C ASP A 42 7.01 -24.57 29.68
N ARG A 43 6.30 -25.47 29.00
CA ARG A 43 6.80 -26.79 28.56
C ARG A 43 7.93 -26.73 27.54
N LEU A 44 7.93 -25.69 26.69
CA LEU A 44 8.98 -25.48 25.69
C LEU A 44 10.20 -24.72 26.21
N THR A 45 10.22 -24.32 27.49
CA THR A 45 11.37 -23.65 28.11
C THR A 45 12.64 -24.52 27.98
N GLY A 46 13.75 -23.90 27.61
CA GLY A 46 15.03 -24.58 27.33
C GLY A 46 15.09 -25.24 25.94
N LYS A 47 14.09 -25.03 25.06
CA LYS A 47 14.04 -25.60 23.72
C LYS A 47 13.87 -24.55 22.61
N TYR A 48 13.63 -23.28 22.92
CA TYR A 48 13.32 -22.25 21.94
C TYR A 48 14.42 -22.07 20.89
N GLU A 49 15.68 -22.02 21.33
CA GLU A 49 16.82 -21.87 20.42
C GLU A 49 16.91 -23.05 19.43
N SER A 50 16.80 -24.28 19.91
CA SER A 50 16.85 -25.47 19.05
C SER A 50 15.64 -25.59 18.11
N MET A 51 14.49 -25.06 18.50
CA MET A 51 13.28 -25.03 17.70
C MET A 51 13.35 -23.96 16.60
N ALA A 52 13.96 -22.81 16.86
CA ALA A 52 14.02 -21.68 15.94
C ALA A 52 14.71 -22.03 14.60
N GLY A 53 15.79 -22.82 14.65
CA GLY A 53 16.48 -23.31 13.45
C GLY A 53 15.94 -24.63 12.90
N HIS A 54 14.88 -25.19 13.47
CA HIS A 54 14.37 -26.49 13.05
C HIS A 54 13.28 -26.35 11.98
N ARG A 55 13.39 -27.15 10.90
CA ARG A 55 12.52 -27.10 9.72
C ARG A 55 11.01 -27.11 10.01
N TYR A 56 10.56 -27.84 11.01
CA TYR A 56 9.15 -27.98 11.38
C TYR A 56 8.81 -27.20 12.63
N ALA A 57 9.65 -27.25 13.67
CA ALA A 57 9.37 -26.63 14.94
C ALA A 57 9.39 -25.09 14.88
N SER A 58 10.08 -24.49 13.90
CA SER A 58 10.04 -23.05 13.65
C SER A 58 8.62 -22.55 13.37
N HIS A 59 7.82 -23.29 12.57
CA HIS A 59 6.43 -22.93 12.28
C HIS A 59 5.54 -23.00 13.53
N VAL A 60 5.81 -23.95 14.42
CA VAL A 60 5.12 -24.00 15.72
C VAL A 60 5.45 -22.79 16.57
N LEU A 61 6.72 -22.32 16.58
CA LEU A 61 7.10 -21.08 17.27
C LEU A 61 6.47 -19.84 16.65
N GLU A 62 6.42 -19.75 15.33
CA GLU A 62 5.73 -18.64 14.66
C GLU A 62 4.26 -18.58 15.09
N THR A 63 3.58 -19.73 15.11
CA THR A 63 2.18 -19.83 15.47
C THR A 63 1.92 -19.53 16.95
N ILE A 64 2.79 -19.98 17.86
CA ILE A 64 2.62 -19.71 19.30
C ILE A 64 2.80 -18.22 19.61
N PHE A 65 3.75 -17.52 18.95
CA PHE A 65 3.90 -16.08 19.09
C PHE A 65 2.72 -15.31 18.51
N GLU A 66 2.17 -15.74 17.37
CA GLU A 66 0.96 -15.14 16.80
C GLU A 66 -0.24 -15.32 17.74
N ALA A 67 -0.45 -16.52 18.26
CA ALA A 67 -1.55 -16.82 19.17
C ALA A 67 -1.41 -16.04 20.50
N ALA A 68 -0.20 -15.95 21.04
CA ALA A 68 0.09 -15.14 22.23
C ALA A 68 -0.23 -13.67 22.00
N GLY A 69 0.16 -13.09 20.88
CA GLY A 69 -0.16 -11.72 20.52
C GLY A 69 -1.66 -11.45 20.48
N LYS A 70 -2.43 -12.33 19.84
CA LYS A 70 -3.90 -12.24 19.80
C LYS A 70 -4.53 -12.32 21.19
N SER A 71 -4.03 -13.23 22.02
CA SER A 71 -4.50 -13.42 23.40
C SER A 71 -4.23 -12.19 24.27
N LEU A 72 -3.01 -11.64 24.22
CA LEU A 72 -2.62 -10.46 24.99
C LEU A 72 -3.39 -9.20 24.56
N ILE A 73 -3.61 -8.98 23.26
CA ILE A 73 -4.40 -7.86 22.73
C ILE A 73 -5.87 -7.94 23.19
N SER A 74 -6.42 -9.15 23.27
CA SER A 74 -7.81 -9.36 23.72
C SER A 74 -8.02 -9.07 25.23
N GLY A 75 -6.97 -8.68 25.94
CA GLY A 75 -7.01 -8.46 27.39
C GLY A 75 -7.07 -9.76 28.22
N ASN A 76 -6.86 -10.89 27.57
CA ASN A 76 -6.78 -12.20 28.20
C ASN A 76 -5.32 -12.48 28.65
N ASN A 77 -4.77 -11.62 29.52
CA ASN A 77 -3.40 -11.77 30.01
C ASN A 77 -3.21 -13.02 30.92
N GLY A 78 -4.22 -13.85 31.05
CA GLY A 78 -4.21 -14.93 32.04
C GLY A 78 -4.28 -14.44 33.49
N LEU A 79 -3.99 -13.16 33.76
CA LEU A 79 -3.98 -12.54 35.10
C LEU A 79 -5.35 -12.49 35.80
N LYS A 80 -6.44 -12.72 35.06
CA LYS A 80 -7.81 -12.85 35.63
C LYS A 80 -8.30 -14.29 35.66
N ASP A 81 -7.51 -15.22 35.14
CA ASP A 81 -7.83 -16.63 35.19
C ASP A 81 -7.16 -17.20 36.45
N SER A 82 -7.93 -17.33 37.53
CA SER A 82 -7.46 -17.92 38.82
C SER A 82 -6.77 -19.27 38.60
N SER A 83 -7.02 -19.92 37.49
CA SER A 83 -6.39 -21.19 37.11
C SER A 83 -4.88 -21.10 36.80
N VAL A 84 -4.35 -19.94 36.38
CA VAL A 84 -2.93 -19.74 36.06
C VAL A 84 -2.11 -19.58 37.35
N GLU A 85 -2.64 -18.75 38.27
CA GLU A 85 -1.98 -18.52 39.57
C GLU A 85 -2.03 -19.77 40.48
N GLU A 86 -3.13 -20.51 40.48
CA GLU A 86 -3.30 -21.73 41.26
C GLU A 86 -2.34 -22.86 40.82
N GLN A 87 -1.82 -22.82 39.57
CA GLN A 87 -0.88 -23.83 39.07
C GLN A 87 0.59 -23.34 39.06
N GLY A 88 0.88 -22.12 39.57
CA GLY A 88 2.22 -21.57 39.64
C GLY A 88 2.87 -21.22 38.30
N LEU A 89 2.06 -21.04 37.24
CA LEU A 89 2.52 -20.60 35.94
C LEU A 89 2.74 -19.08 35.92
N LEU A 90 3.72 -18.64 35.13
CA LEU A 90 3.95 -17.22 34.90
C LEU A 90 2.85 -16.66 33.95
N PRO A 91 2.53 -15.34 34.05
CA PRO A 91 1.69 -14.67 33.07
C PRO A 91 2.25 -14.80 31.65
N LEU A 92 1.35 -14.77 30.64
CA LEU A 92 1.71 -15.03 29.26
C LEU A 92 2.76 -14.05 28.70
N ASP A 93 2.69 -12.78 29.07
CA ASP A 93 3.69 -11.76 28.71
C ASP A 93 5.07 -12.06 29.29
N ALA A 94 5.14 -12.50 30.58
CA ALA A 94 6.37 -12.92 31.21
C ALA A 94 6.96 -14.19 30.56
N LEU A 95 6.11 -15.11 30.13
CA LEU A 95 6.54 -16.33 29.41
C LEU A 95 7.10 -15.98 28.01
N VAL A 96 6.50 -15.02 27.31
CA VAL A 96 7.03 -14.49 26.03
C VAL A 96 8.39 -13.81 26.25
N GLN A 97 8.53 -13.01 27.32
CA GLN A 97 9.81 -12.39 27.67
C GLN A 97 10.88 -13.45 27.99
N ARG A 98 10.54 -14.53 28.72
CA ARG A 98 11.45 -15.64 28.98
C ARG A 98 11.87 -16.35 27.68
N ALA A 99 10.96 -16.59 26.75
CA ALA A 99 11.29 -17.15 25.45
C ALA A 99 12.23 -16.22 24.64
N TYR A 100 12.02 -14.91 24.71
CA TYR A 100 12.92 -13.91 24.12
C TYR A 100 14.34 -13.99 24.73
N GLU A 101 14.47 -14.02 26.04
CA GLU A 101 15.78 -14.10 26.72
C GLU A 101 16.57 -15.37 26.34
N GLU A 102 15.88 -16.49 26.09
CA GLU A 102 16.50 -17.72 25.62
C GLU A 102 16.94 -17.61 24.16
N LEU A 103 16.12 -16.99 23.27
CA LEU A 103 16.43 -16.81 21.85
C LEU A 103 17.50 -15.75 21.61
N LYS A 104 17.62 -14.73 22.47
CA LYS A 104 18.49 -13.58 22.31
C LYS A 104 19.96 -13.96 22.13
N SER A 105 20.44 -15.00 22.82
CA SER A 105 21.84 -15.44 22.77
C SER A 105 22.30 -15.86 21.37
N SER A 106 21.38 -16.32 20.53
CA SER A 106 21.66 -16.81 19.16
C SER A 106 21.06 -15.92 18.06
N VAL A 107 20.61 -14.70 18.38
CA VAL A 107 19.90 -13.84 17.45
C VAL A 107 20.63 -13.65 16.12
N ILE A 108 21.94 -13.35 16.15
CA ILE A 108 22.71 -13.07 14.93
C ILE A 108 22.78 -14.29 14.00
N SER A 109 23.01 -15.49 14.54
CA SER A 109 22.98 -16.72 13.74
C SER A 109 21.57 -17.05 13.25
N ALA A 110 20.56 -16.86 14.11
CA ALA A 110 19.18 -17.16 13.79
C ALA A 110 18.60 -16.27 12.68
N ILE A 111 18.92 -14.97 12.65
CA ILE A 111 18.41 -14.08 11.59
C ILE A 111 19.05 -14.36 10.21
N HIS A 112 20.20 -15.00 10.15
CA HIS A 112 20.82 -15.49 8.90
C HIS A 112 20.32 -16.88 8.49
N ASP A 113 19.68 -17.61 9.40
CA ASP A 113 19.07 -18.90 9.12
C ASP A 113 17.68 -18.73 8.47
N SER A 114 17.34 -19.61 7.50
CA SER A 114 16.09 -19.53 6.75
C SER A 114 14.85 -19.69 7.63
N TYR A 115 14.92 -20.50 8.70
CA TYR A 115 13.83 -20.77 9.62
C TYR A 115 13.85 -19.76 10.76
N GLY A 116 15.00 -19.53 11.37
CA GLY A 116 15.20 -18.63 12.49
C GLY A 116 14.78 -17.20 12.19
N SER A 117 15.05 -16.71 10.98
CA SER A 117 14.63 -15.36 10.56
C SER A 117 13.10 -15.18 10.57
N HIS A 118 12.33 -16.21 10.25
CA HIS A 118 10.86 -16.18 10.33
C HIS A 118 10.36 -16.14 11.77
N VAL A 119 10.95 -16.93 12.65
CA VAL A 119 10.63 -16.94 14.08
C VAL A 119 10.85 -15.56 14.70
N TRP A 120 12.01 -14.93 14.44
CA TRP A 120 12.31 -13.59 14.93
C TRP A 120 11.36 -12.53 14.39
N ARG A 121 10.95 -12.63 13.12
CA ARG A 121 9.95 -11.71 12.56
C ARG A 121 8.58 -11.87 13.20
N SER A 122 8.18 -13.10 13.54
CA SER A 122 6.91 -13.35 14.25
C SER A 122 6.95 -12.80 15.67
N LEU A 123 8.07 -12.93 16.36
CA LEU A 123 8.29 -12.34 17.68
C LEU A 123 8.26 -10.80 17.62
N LEU A 124 8.92 -10.19 16.64
CA LEU A 124 8.88 -8.73 16.44
C LEU A 124 7.48 -8.22 16.08
N LYS A 125 6.66 -8.97 15.34
CA LYS A 125 5.26 -8.61 15.09
C LYS A 125 4.44 -8.59 16.38
N LEU A 126 4.70 -9.56 17.28
CA LEU A 126 4.09 -9.57 18.60
C LEU A 126 4.51 -8.32 19.38
N PHE A 127 5.81 -7.99 19.41
CA PHE A 127 6.32 -6.78 20.07
C PHE A 127 5.72 -5.50 19.50
N ALA A 128 5.57 -5.43 18.16
CA ALA A 128 4.96 -4.29 17.47
C ALA A 128 3.49 -4.06 17.84
N SER A 129 2.78 -5.11 18.21
CA SER A 129 1.37 -5.02 18.61
C SER A 129 1.16 -4.62 20.07
N LEU A 130 2.19 -4.75 20.90
CA LEU A 130 2.19 -4.45 22.34
C LEU A 130 3.50 -3.76 22.74
N PRO A 131 3.82 -2.59 22.17
CA PRO A 131 5.12 -1.95 22.36
C PRO A 131 5.41 -1.62 23.82
N GLU A 132 4.42 -1.20 24.59
CA GLU A 132 4.58 -0.85 26.01
C GLU A 132 5.05 -2.03 26.88
N ILE A 133 4.66 -3.27 26.52
CA ILE A 133 5.04 -4.47 27.28
C ILE A 133 6.45 -4.93 26.89
N PHE A 134 6.82 -4.80 25.61
CA PHE A 134 8.04 -5.37 25.05
C PHE A 134 9.10 -4.34 24.66
N GLU A 135 8.95 -3.07 25.08
CA GLU A 135 9.91 -1.99 24.79
C GLU A 135 11.33 -2.35 25.21
N LYS A 136 11.49 -2.89 26.42
CA LYS A 136 12.80 -3.32 26.94
C LYS A 136 13.42 -4.42 26.07
N CYS A 137 12.64 -5.41 25.64
CA CYS A 137 13.15 -6.51 24.80
C CYS A 137 13.62 -6.00 23.44
N THR A 138 12.90 -5.06 22.84
CA THR A 138 13.28 -4.46 21.55
C THR A 138 14.45 -3.51 21.67
N ALA A 139 14.58 -2.76 22.76
CA ALA A 139 15.74 -1.91 23.04
C ALA A 139 17.01 -2.74 23.24
N ASP A 140 16.93 -3.82 24.02
CA ASP A 140 18.00 -4.80 24.21
C ASP A 140 18.46 -5.43 22.89
N LEU A 141 17.50 -5.82 22.04
CA LEU A 141 17.78 -6.39 20.73
C LEU A 141 18.50 -5.38 19.83
N ALA A 142 18.03 -4.12 19.80
CA ALA A 142 18.67 -3.04 19.07
C ALA A 142 20.10 -2.79 19.54
N THR A 143 20.34 -2.80 20.87
CA THR A 143 21.68 -2.68 21.46
C THR A 143 22.59 -3.82 21.00
N SER A 144 22.13 -5.06 21.05
CA SER A 144 22.89 -6.22 20.56
C SER A 144 23.30 -6.10 19.09
N LEU A 145 22.43 -5.56 18.24
CA LEU A 145 22.76 -5.28 16.83
C LEU A 145 23.74 -4.11 16.67
N LEU A 146 23.64 -3.09 17.52
CA LEU A 146 24.57 -1.96 17.50
C LEU A 146 25.99 -2.36 17.93
N GLU A 147 26.14 -3.44 18.69
CA GLU A 147 27.44 -4.01 19.08
C GLU A 147 28.09 -4.89 18.00
N MET A 148 27.34 -5.24 16.92
CA MET A 148 27.91 -6.02 15.82
C MET A 148 29.08 -5.29 15.12
N ASP A 149 30.13 -6.04 14.81
CA ASP A 149 31.25 -5.55 14.02
C ASP A 149 30.91 -5.39 12.53
N GLU A 150 31.74 -4.62 11.82
CA GLU A 150 31.68 -4.39 10.38
C GLU A 150 32.49 -5.44 9.62
N GLY A 151 32.29 -6.72 9.93
CA GLY A 151 32.97 -7.84 9.25
C GLY A 151 32.53 -7.97 7.79
N GLU A 152 33.38 -8.51 6.90
CA GLU A 152 33.03 -8.79 5.51
C GLU A 152 31.96 -9.89 5.42
N GLY A 153 30.82 -9.58 4.75
CA GLY A 153 29.76 -10.53 4.40
C GLY A 153 28.76 -10.87 5.53
N GLN A 154 29.00 -10.45 6.76
CA GLN A 154 28.08 -10.60 7.92
C GLN A 154 28.08 -9.37 8.82
N GLY A 155 28.51 -8.23 8.30
CA GLY A 155 28.53 -6.98 9.03
C GLY A 155 27.13 -6.39 9.23
N PHE A 156 27.03 -5.40 10.12
CA PHE A 156 25.77 -4.74 10.44
C PHE A 156 25.03 -4.21 9.18
N ARG A 157 25.76 -3.65 8.20
CA ARG A 157 25.15 -3.10 6.97
C ARG A 157 24.67 -4.17 5.99
N ASP A 158 25.27 -5.36 6.03
CA ASP A 158 24.85 -6.49 5.22
C ASP A 158 23.43 -6.95 5.58
N LEU A 159 22.99 -6.72 6.83
CA LEU A 159 21.62 -6.99 7.26
C LEU A 159 20.57 -6.30 6.37
N ALA A 160 20.89 -5.13 5.83
CA ALA A 160 19.95 -4.34 5.04
C ALA A 160 19.77 -4.81 3.58
N ILE A 161 20.71 -5.60 3.07
CA ILE A 161 20.77 -6.03 1.66
C ILE A 161 20.71 -7.55 1.49
N ASN A 162 20.71 -8.31 2.57
CA ASN A 162 20.62 -9.76 2.54
C ASN A 162 19.16 -10.21 2.58
N GLN A 163 18.81 -11.25 1.80
CA GLN A 163 17.45 -11.75 1.63
C GLN A 163 16.82 -12.26 2.95
N GLN A 164 17.59 -12.89 3.82
CA GLN A 164 17.12 -13.45 5.08
C GLN A 164 16.95 -12.37 6.15
N THR A 165 17.94 -11.45 6.25
CA THR A 165 18.02 -10.49 7.37
C THR A 165 17.31 -9.17 7.13
N ALA A 166 17.19 -8.70 5.87
CA ALA A 166 16.56 -7.43 5.57
C ALA A 166 15.09 -7.34 6.06
N PRO A 167 14.23 -8.36 5.91
CA PRO A 167 12.88 -8.32 6.45
C PRO A 167 12.83 -8.24 7.99
N PHE A 168 13.79 -8.85 8.66
CA PHE A 168 13.94 -8.73 10.12
C PHE A 168 14.32 -7.30 10.51
N LEU A 169 15.33 -6.71 9.87
CA LEU A 169 15.75 -5.33 10.13
C LEU A 169 14.61 -4.34 9.86
N GLN A 170 13.89 -4.48 8.77
CA GLN A 170 12.72 -3.65 8.45
C GLN A 170 11.66 -3.73 9.54
N GLN A 171 11.37 -4.94 10.03
CA GLN A 171 10.39 -5.15 11.10
C GLN A 171 10.87 -4.54 12.42
N LEU A 172 12.15 -4.68 12.76
CA LEU A 172 12.73 -4.09 13.97
C LEU A 172 12.63 -2.56 13.92
N LEU A 173 13.00 -1.92 12.81
CA LEU A 173 12.88 -0.47 12.64
C LEU A 173 11.43 0.00 12.82
N GLN A 174 10.44 -0.75 12.30
CA GLN A 174 9.02 -0.45 12.48
C GLN A 174 8.56 -0.54 13.94
N VAL A 175 9.18 -1.40 14.73
CA VAL A 175 8.88 -1.49 16.18
C VAL A 175 9.52 -0.33 16.92
N LEU A 176 10.81 -0.08 16.68
CA LEU A 176 11.57 0.93 17.38
C LEU A 176 11.03 2.35 17.20
N VAL A 177 10.51 2.68 16.02
CA VAL A 177 9.91 4.01 15.76
C VAL A 177 8.63 4.24 16.57
N LYS A 178 7.98 3.19 17.07
CA LYS A 178 6.77 3.29 17.90
C LYS A 178 7.08 3.47 19.38
N HIS A 179 8.33 3.29 19.81
CA HIS A 179 8.73 3.53 21.17
C HIS A 179 8.66 5.02 21.53
N ALA A 180 8.36 5.33 22.78
CA ALA A 180 8.36 6.70 23.27
C ALA A 180 9.74 7.36 23.14
N ASP A 181 10.82 6.58 23.35
CA ASP A 181 12.20 6.97 23.06
C ASP A 181 12.68 6.30 21.76
N SER A 182 12.78 7.08 20.70
CA SER A 182 13.27 6.63 19.39
C SER A 182 14.81 6.59 19.28
N SER A 183 15.55 6.71 20.36
CA SER A 183 17.04 6.78 20.37
C SER A 183 17.68 5.58 19.68
N HIS A 184 17.18 4.37 19.89
CA HIS A 184 17.69 3.16 19.23
C HIS A 184 17.42 3.16 17.71
N PHE A 185 16.26 3.67 17.27
CA PHE A 185 15.96 3.85 15.84
C PHE A 185 16.99 4.79 15.19
N HIS A 186 17.24 5.95 15.82
CA HIS A 186 18.23 6.92 15.34
C HIS A 186 19.65 6.34 15.35
N ALA A 187 20.04 5.63 16.42
CA ALA A 187 21.36 5.01 16.52
C ALA A 187 21.60 3.97 15.41
N ILE A 188 20.59 3.14 15.10
CA ILE A 188 20.67 2.16 14.01
C ILE A 188 20.83 2.87 12.66
N LEU A 189 20.02 3.89 12.38
CA LEU A 189 20.14 4.65 11.14
C LEU A 189 21.50 5.34 11.01
N THR A 190 21.98 5.98 12.08
CA THR A 190 23.29 6.64 12.11
C THR A 190 24.41 5.64 11.87
N LYS A 191 24.36 4.46 12.49
CA LYS A 191 25.33 3.39 12.23
C LYS A 191 25.27 2.89 10.79
N MET A 192 24.08 2.68 10.22
CA MET A 192 23.88 2.31 8.80
C MET A 192 24.49 3.35 7.87
N LEU A 193 24.33 4.63 8.18
CA LEU A 193 24.81 5.76 7.38
C LEU A 193 26.25 6.20 7.75
N HIS A 194 27.09 5.29 8.25
CA HIS A 194 28.49 5.55 8.58
C HIS A 194 28.71 6.74 9.51
N GLY A 195 27.86 6.92 10.51
CA GLY A 195 27.92 8.02 11.45
C GLY A 195 27.21 9.30 11.00
N PHE A 196 26.56 9.27 9.84
CA PHE A 196 25.77 10.42 9.39
C PHE A 196 24.43 10.44 10.09
N ASP A 197 24.21 11.48 10.90
CA ASP A 197 22.96 11.70 11.61
C ASP A 197 22.01 12.57 10.77
N LEU A 198 20.84 12.04 10.45
CA LEU A 198 19.82 12.75 9.68
C LEU A 198 19.16 13.92 10.44
N GLU A 199 19.30 13.98 11.76
CA GLU A 199 18.74 15.05 12.60
C GLU A 199 19.76 16.19 12.86
N ALA A 200 21.04 15.92 12.69
CA ALA A 200 22.07 16.92 12.91
C ALA A 200 22.04 18.03 11.84
N ALA A 201 21.85 19.27 12.27
CA ALA A 201 21.64 20.42 11.39
C ALA A 201 22.84 20.76 10.47
N GLN A 202 24.06 20.29 10.76
CA GLN A 202 25.29 20.63 10.03
C GLN A 202 26.35 19.53 10.10
N SER A 203 26.01 18.27 9.87
CA SER A 203 27.03 17.23 9.76
C SER A 203 27.57 17.14 8.33
N GLU A 204 28.90 17.10 8.19
CA GLU A 204 29.53 16.74 6.92
C GLU A 204 29.14 15.31 6.55
N VAL A 205 28.64 15.13 5.31
CA VAL A 205 28.18 13.81 4.86
C VAL A 205 29.36 12.92 4.54
N PRO A 206 29.59 11.83 5.28
CA PRO A 206 30.67 10.91 4.95
C PRO A 206 30.50 10.34 3.52
N PRO A 207 31.55 10.29 2.70
CA PRO A 207 31.47 9.70 1.36
C PRO A 207 30.92 8.26 1.39
N LYS A 208 31.27 7.49 2.42
CA LYS A 208 30.77 6.12 2.63
C LYS A 208 29.25 6.08 2.84
N ALA A 209 28.64 7.08 3.47
CA ALA A 209 27.19 7.16 3.65
C ALA A 209 26.47 7.31 2.30
N LYS A 210 26.97 8.20 1.40
CA LYS A 210 26.42 8.35 0.04
C LYS A 210 26.55 7.06 -0.76
N THR A 211 27.71 6.41 -0.68
CA THR A 211 27.97 5.15 -1.40
C THR A 211 27.06 4.04 -0.90
N PHE A 212 26.89 3.90 0.42
CA PHE A 212 26.04 2.89 1.00
C PHE A 212 24.55 3.15 0.68
N TRP A 213 24.09 4.41 0.79
CA TRP A 213 22.71 4.75 0.45
C TRP A 213 22.40 4.45 -1.02
N LYS A 214 23.35 4.78 -1.92
CA LYS A 214 23.22 4.43 -3.33
C LYS A 214 23.13 2.91 -3.54
N LEU A 215 24.03 2.15 -2.91
CA LEU A 215 23.99 0.67 -2.95
C LEU A 215 22.64 0.15 -2.45
N LEU A 216 22.13 0.68 -1.35
CA LEU A 216 20.85 0.28 -0.77
C LEU A 216 19.70 0.51 -1.77
N MET A 217 19.64 1.69 -2.40
CA MET A 217 18.58 2.01 -3.36
C MET A 217 18.66 1.15 -4.65
N GLU A 218 19.85 0.80 -5.11
CA GLU A 218 20.07 0.08 -6.37
C GLU A 218 20.01 -1.45 -6.21
N ASN A 219 20.20 -1.98 -5.00
CA ASN A 219 20.16 -3.41 -4.71
C ASN A 219 18.71 -3.95 -4.70
N ASP A 220 18.51 -5.17 -5.19
CA ASP A 220 17.20 -5.82 -5.28
C ASP A 220 16.48 -5.92 -3.92
N ILE A 221 17.20 -6.32 -2.89
CA ILE A 221 16.68 -6.45 -1.51
C ILE A 221 16.76 -5.11 -0.79
N GLY A 222 17.89 -4.43 -0.90
CA GLY A 222 18.15 -3.13 -0.25
C GLY A 222 17.14 -2.06 -0.61
N SER A 223 16.62 -2.07 -1.85
CA SER A 223 15.59 -1.10 -2.26
C SER A 223 14.31 -1.19 -1.41
N HIS A 224 13.92 -2.37 -0.95
CA HIS A 224 12.80 -2.54 -0.02
C HIS A 224 13.15 -2.02 1.38
N THR A 225 14.40 -2.19 1.81
CA THR A 225 14.87 -1.60 3.08
C THR A 225 14.91 -0.07 2.99
N ALA A 226 15.36 0.50 1.87
CA ALA A 226 15.33 1.94 1.65
C ALA A 226 13.89 2.50 1.69
N GLN A 227 12.92 1.81 1.06
CA GLN A 227 11.50 2.16 1.13
C GLN A 227 11.00 2.14 2.57
N ALA A 228 11.26 1.05 3.30
CA ALA A 228 10.85 0.92 4.69
C ALA A 228 11.44 2.01 5.59
N ILE A 229 12.72 2.36 5.41
CA ILE A 229 13.35 3.48 6.13
C ILE A 229 12.64 4.79 5.81
N ILE A 230 12.45 5.12 4.52
CA ILE A 230 11.79 6.36 4.09
C ILE A 230 10.40 6.50 4.71
N ASP A 231 9.62 5.42 4.75
CA ASP A 231 8.26 5.43 5.30
C ASP A 231 8.22 5.67 6.83
N LEU A 232 9.35 5.48 7.53
CA LEU A 232 9.49 5.67 8.98
C LEU A 232 10.09 7.02 9.37
N LEU A 233 10.69 7.76 8.42
CA LEU A 233 11.35 9.04 8.71
C LEU A 233 10.35 10.15 8.96
N ASN A 234 10.69 11.06 9.89
CA ASN A 234 9.95 12.29 10.08
C ASN A 234 10.26 13.32 8.97
N PRO A 235 9.48 14.41 8.82
CA PRO A 235 9.65 15.39 7.75
C PRO A 235 11.04 16.04 7.69
N ALA A 236 11.68 16.29 8.83
CA ALA A 236 13.01 16.89 8.90
C ALA A 236 14.09 15.89 8.40
N GLN A 237 13.97 14.64 8.79
CA GLN A 237 14.83 13.55 8.34
C GLN A 237 14.67 13.28 6.83
N ILE A 238 13.43 13.32 6.30
CA ILE A 238 13.17 13.22 4.84
C ILE A 238 13.87 14.35 4.09
N GLN A 239 13.79 15.58 4.61
CA GLN A 239 14.48 16.72 4.00
C GLN A 239 15.99 16.54 4.04
N SER A 240 16.55 16.11 5.16
CA SER A 240 17.98 15.84 5.32
C SER A 240 18.45 14.71 4.38
N LEU A 241 17.72 13.60 4.34
CA LEU A 241 17.99 12.47 3.46
C LEU A 241 18.06 12.90 1.99
N TYR A 242 17.04 13.62 1.53
CA TYR A 242 17.01 14.10 0.14
C TYR A 242 18.18 15.04 -0.15
N SER A 243 18.33 16.09 0.66
CA SER A 243 19.32 17.14 0.39
C SER A 243 20.75 16.63 0.41
N ASN A 244 21.06 15.66 1.26
CA ASN A 244 22.42 15.19 1.53
C ASN A 244 22.80 13.92 0.77
N LEU A 245 21.87 13.00 0.55
CA LEU A 245 22.16 11.67 0.02
C LEU A 245 21.56 11.41 -1.37
N ILE A 246 20.53 12.17 -1.80
CA ILE A 246 19.80 11.88 -3.04
C ILE A 246 19.94 12.99 -4.08
N ARG A 247 19.85 14.25 -3.67
CA ARG A 247 19.89 15.41 -4.56
C ARG A 247 21.14 15.40 -5.44
N GLY A 248 20.96 15.66 -6.74
CA GLY A 248 22.02 15.58 -7.73
C GLY A 248 22.28 14.18 -8.30
N GLN A 249 21.67 13.13 -7.72
CA GLN A 249 21.68 11.75 -8.24
C GLN A 249 20.29 11.27 -8.63
N THR A 250 19.27 12.12 -8.46
CA THR A 250 17.84 11.81 -8.63
C THR A 250 17.54 11.18 -9.99
N VAL A 251 18.16 11.70 -11.06
CA VAL A 251 17.97 11.18 -12.42
C VAL A 251 18.49 9.75 -12.56
N GLY A 252 19.70 9.48 -12.05
CA GLY A 252 20.27 8.12 -12.06
C GLY A 252 19.38 7.12 -11.33
N PHE A 253 18.80 7.52 -10.20
CA PHE A 253 17.85 6.69 -9.46
C PHE A 253 16.53 6.47 -10.22
N LEU A 254 16.01 7.49 -10.92
CA LEU A 254 14.81 7.34 -11.75
C LEU A 254 14.99 6.36 -12.89
N GLU A 255 16.18 6.34 -13.49
CA GLU A 255 16.52 5.45 -14.59
C GLU A 255 16.81 4.03 -14.11
N HIS A 256 17.19 3.84 -12.85
CA HIS A 256 17.54 2.54 -12.31
C HIS A 256 16.27 1.68 -12.06
N PRO A 257 16.26 0.37 -12.44
CA PRO A 257 15.09 -0.48 -12.33
C PRO A 257 14.57 -0.68 -10.89
N ARG A 258 15.43 -0.54 -9.90
CA ARG A 258 15.09 -0.71 -8.48
C ARG A 258 14.99 0.64 -7.74
N ALA A 259 15.97 1.51 -7.90
CA ALA A 259 16.04 2.76 -7.14
C ALA A 259 14.89 3.74 -7.41
N ASN A 260 14.19 3.61 -8.54
CA ASN A 260 13.01 4.42 -8.82
C ASN A 260 11.87 4.21 -7.82
N TYR A 261 11.75 3.03 -7.19
CA TYR A 261 10.70 2.76 -6.20
C TYR A 261 10.93 3.49 -4.87
N PRO A 262 12.12 3.41 -4.21
CA PRO A 262 12.40 4.25 -3.04
C PRO A 262 12.21 5.74 -3.28
N LEU A 263 12.57 6.23 -4.50
CA LEU A 263 12.36 7.63 -4.84
C LEU A 263 10.87 8.00 -4.92
N GLN A 264 10.01 7.08 -5.40
CA GLN A 264 8.56 7.26 -5.35
C GLN A 264 8.03 7.31 -3.91
N HIS A 265 8.56 6.48 -3.00
CA HIS A 265 8.25 6.54 -1.57
C HIS A 265 8.68 7.87 -0.96
N LEU A 266 9.86 8.38 -1.33
CA LEU A 266 10.32 9.70 -0.88
C LEU A 266 9.35 10.82 -1.24
N VAL A 267 8.83 10.85 -2.48
CA VAL A 267 7.81 11.83 -2.89
C VAL A 267 6.55 11.70 -2.03
N SER A 268 6.11 10.47 -1.77
CA SER A 268 4.92 10.22 -0.94
C SER A 268 5.12 10.64 0.52
N ALA A 269 6.34 10.55 1.04
CA ALA A 269 6.70 10.90 2.42
C ALA A 269 6.94 12.42 2.62
N CYS A 270 7.05 13.21 1.52
CA CYS A 270 7.19 14.66 1.63
C CYS A 270 5.95 15.30 2.24
N ASN A 271 6.12 16.08 3.29
CA ASN A 271 5.03 16.85 3.93
C ASN A 271 5.19 18.36 3.75
N ASN A 272 6.23 18.79 3.03
CA ASN A 272 6.57 20.20 2.83
C ASN A 272 6.49 20.56 1.34
N VAL A 273 5.68 21.56 1.00
CA VAL A 273 5.48 22.06 -0.38
C VAL A 273 6.79 22.54 -1.01
N GLY A 274 7.66 23.19 -0.23
CA GLY A 274 8.96 23.68 -0.72
C GLY A 274 9.86 22.52 -1.16
N GLN A 275 9.97 21.46 -0.35
CA GLN A 275 10.73 20.27 -0.68
C GLN A 275 10.13 19.54 -1.89
N PHE A 276 8.82 19.38 -1.92
CA PHE A 276 8.10 18.79 -3.05
C PHE A 276 8.44 19.51 -4.36
N ASN A 277 8.39 20.85 -4.37
CA ASN A 277 8.71 21.64 -5.55
C ASN A 277 10.17 21.45 -5.98
N ILE A 278 11.12 21.40 -5.04
CA ILE A 278 12.55 21.16 -5.36
C ILE A 278 12.71 19.81 -6.06
N ILE A 279 12.06 18.74 -5.56
CA ILE A 279 12.14 17.41 -6.19
C ILE A 279 11.46 17.42 -7.56
N LEU A 280 10.29 18.04 -7.67
CA LEU A 280 9.55 18.14 -8.92
C LEU A 280 10.35 18.92 -9.99
N ASP A 281 10.98 20.04 -9.62
CA ASP A 281 11.80 20.85 -10.52
C ASP A 281 13.04 20.09 -10.99
N GLU A 282 13.71 19.33 -10.09
CA GLU A 282 14.86 18.50 -10.46
C GLU A 282 14.48 17.38 -11.44
N VAL A 283 13.29 16.77 -11.26
CA VAL A 283 12.81 15.64 -12.08
C VAL A 283 12.20 16.10 -13.41
N THR A 284 11.54 17.23 -13.44
CA THR A 284 10.76 17.70 -14.59
C THR A 284 11.52 17.71 -15.94
N PRO A 285 12.80 18.14 -16.04
CA PRO A 285 13.54 18.12 -17.30
C PRO A 285 13.73 16.72 -17.89
N PHE A 286 13.70 15.68 -17.08
CA PHE A 286 13.95 14.28 -17.46
C PHE A 286 12.67 13.47 -17.69
N LEU A 287 11.51 14.02 -17.37
CA LEU A 287 10.22 13.35 -17.56
C LEU A 287 9.97 12.88 -19.01
N PRO A 288 10.36 13.63 -20.07
CA PRO A 288 10.23 13.14 -21.43
C PRO A 288 10.98 11.81 -21.63
N GLU A 289 12.20 11.70 -21.15
CA GLU A 289 12.98 10.47 -21.28
C GLU A 289 12.34 9.28 -20.54
N LEU A 290 11.76 9.52 -19.38
CA LEU A 290 11.05 8.49 -18.61
C LEU A 290 9.81 7.94 -19.34
N ILE A 291 9.13 8.76 -20.16
CA ILE A 291 8.03 8.31 -21.01
C ILE A 291 8.54 7.29 -22.04
N SER A 292 9.64 7.59 -22.73
CA SER A 292 10.23 6.69 -23.73
C SER A 292 10.63 5.34 -23.13
N ARG A 293 11.05 5.34 -21.86
CA ARG A 293 11.45 4.15 -21.10
C ARG A 293 10.27 3.46 -20.39
N ARG A 294 9.05 3.97 -20.52
CA ARG A 294 7.83 3.49 -19.83
C ARG A 294 7.97 3.45 -18.30
N ARG A 295 8.70 4.41 -17.71
CA ARG A 295 8.94 4.52 -16.25
C ARG A 295 8.34 5.80 -15.69
N PHE A 296 7.04 5.92 -15.76
CA PHE A 296 6.33 7.15 -15.43
C PHE A 296 5.69 7.16 -14.03
N GLY A 297 6.00 6.16 -13.18
CA GLY A 297 5.44 6.03 -11.83
C GLY A 297 5.69 7.23 -10.94
N ILE A 298 6.83 7.89 -11.07
CA ILE A 298 7.15 9.10 -10.29
C ILE A 298 6.15 10.24 -10.55
N MET A 299 5.69 10.41 -11.78
CA MET A 299 4.70 11.43 -12.11
C MET A 299 3.34 11.14 -11.49
N VAL A 300 2.98 9.84 -11.40
CA VAL A 300 1.78 9.41 -10.67
C VAL A 300 1.89 9.80 -9.20
N LYS A 301 3.07 9.63 -8.58
CA LYS A 301 3.30 10.01 -7.18
C LYS A 301 3.23 11.51 -6.95
N PHE A 302 3.74 12.33 -7.86
CA PHE A 302 3.56 13.78 -7.80
C PHE A 302 2.08 14.17 -7.85
N ALA A 303 1.29 13.53 -8.72
CA ALA A 303 -0.14 13.79 -8.80
C ALA A 303 -0.90 13.30 -7.56
N GLU A 304 -0.56 12.12 -7.01
CA GLU A 304 -1.10 11.60 -5.76
C GLU A 304 -0.83 12.57 -4.60
N TRP A 305 0.40 13.06 -4.49
CA TRP A 305 0.80 14.02 -3.48
C TRP A 305 -0.02 15.32 -3.57
N ALA A 306 -0.19 15.87 -4.79
CA ALA A 306 -0.97 17.07 -5.00
C ALA A 306 -2.44 16.90 -4.60
N VAL A 307 -3.02 15.73 -4.86
CA VAL A 307 -4.38 15.38 -4.42
C VAL A 307 -4.46 15.29 -2.90
N GLN A 308 -3.49 14.63 -2.27
CA GLN A 308 -3.50 14.42 -0.81
C GLN A 308 -3.34 15.72 -0.03
N HIS A 309 -2.45 16.60 -0.50
CA HIS A 309 -2.14 17.87 0.17
C HIS A 309 -2.96 19.07 -0.33
N GLN A 310 -3.86 18.87 -1.29
CA GLN A 310 -4.71 19.89 -1.90
C GLN A 310 -3.93 21.11 -2.41
N THR A 311 -2.72 20.90 -2.93
CA THR A 311 -1.81 21.96 -3.42
C THR A 311 -0.88 21.42 -4.49
N GLY A 312 -0.16 22.30 -5.23
CA GLY A 312 0.81 21.87 -6.25
C GLY A 312 0.18 21.42 -7.57
N HIS A 313 -1.14 21.50 -7.75
CA HIS A 313 -1.84 21.02 -8.94
C HIS A 313 -1.33 21.66 -10.24
N GLU A 314 -1.11 22.97 -10.23
CA GLU A 314 -0.63 23.70 -11.42
C GLU A 314 0.81 23.28 -11.78
N GLN A 315 1.69 23.14 -10.80
CA GLN A 315 3.08 22.74 -10.99
C GLN A 315 3.16 21.33 -11.58
N VAL A 316 2.37 20.40 -11.03
CA VAL A 316 2.30 19.01 -11.50
C VAL A 316 1.76 18.95 -12.95
N LEU A 317 0.69 19.71 -13.26
CA LEU A 317 0.18 19.79 -14.63
C LEU A 317 1.20 20.42 -15.58
N ALA A 318 1.89 21.49 -15.17
CA ALA A 318 2.94 22.11 -15.96
C ALA A 318 4.07 21.13 -16.28
N SER A 319 4.47 20.31 -15.30
CA SER A 319 5.46 19.26 -15.49
C SER A 319 4.95 18.15 -16.42
N ALA A 320 3.66 17.79 -16.35
CA ALA A 320 3.05 16.85 -17.29
C ALA A 320 3.06 17.39 -18.73
N PHE A 321 2.74 18.66 -18.94
CA PHE A 321 2.83 19.28 -20.28
C PHE A 321 4.25 19.18 -20.85
N LYS A 322 5.26 19.51 -20.05
CA LYS A 322 6.67 19.38 -20.45
C LYS A 322 7.02 17.91 -20.75
N ALA A 323 6.58 16.97 -19.90
CA ALA A 323 6.83 15.55 -20.08
C ALA A 323 6.36 15.02 -21.44
N PHE A 324 5.19 15.45 -21.89
CA PHE A 324 4.60 15.01 -23.16
C PHE A 324 4.97 15.89 -24.37
N ASN A 325 5.92 16.84 -24.19
CA ASN A 325 6.29 17.83 -25.23
C ASN A 325 5.07 18.60 -25.77
N LEU A 326 4.18 18.99 -24.86
CA LEU A 326 3.00 19.78 -25.14
C LEU A 326 3.21 21.22 -24.71
N GLU A 327 2.70 22.15 -25.51
CA GLU A 327 2.64 23.57 -25.17
C GLU A 327 1.37 23.88 -24.36
N LYS A 328 1.31 25.03 -23.69
CA LYS A 328 0.11 25.44 -22.93
C LYS A 328 -0.98 26.06 -23.85
N THR A 329 -1.06 25.66 -25.11
CA THR A 329 -2.12 26.07 -26.04
C THR A 329 -3.44 25.39 -25.69
N ASN A 330 -4.57 25.94 -26.13
CA ASN A 330 -5.88 25.33 -25.91
C ASN A 330 -6.00 23.93 -26.53
N GLU A 331 -5.36 23.73 -27.68
CA GLU A 331 -5.35 22.43 -28.37
C GLU A 331 -4.53 21.40 -27.56
N ASP A 332 -3.31 21.75 -27.15
CA ASP A 332 -2.44 20.87 -26.41
C ASP A 332 -2.96 20.51 -25.00
N ARG A 333 -3.69 21.42 -24.37
CA ARG A 333 -4.36 21.14 -23.08
C ARG A 333 -5.31 19.96 -23.18
N VAL A 334 -6.02 19.85 -24.31
CA VAL A 334 -6.96 18.75 -24.55
C VAL A 334 -6.22 17.47 -24.96
N LEU A 335 -5.11 17.61 -25.72
CA LEU A 335 -4.29 16.46 -26.14
C LEU A 335 -3.60 15.76 -24.96
N LEU A 336 -3.37 16.44 -23.83
CA LEU A 336 -2.76 15.86 -22.65
C LEU A 336 -3.48 14.58 -22.18
N PHE A 337 -4.81 14.53 -22.28
CA PHE A 337 -5.58 13.33 -21.93
C PHE A 337 -5.17 12.13 -22.79
N SER A 338 -5.19 12.26 -24.11
CA SER A 338 -4.85 11.17 -25.02
C SER A 338 -3.36 10.78 -24.97
N ALA A 339 -2.48 11.78 -24.79
CA ALA A 339 -1.04 11.58 -24.59
C ALA A 339 -0.76 10.77 -23.33
N ALA A 340 -1.36 11.14 -22.21
CA ALA A 340 -1.22 10.44 -20.93
C ALA A 340 -1.80 9.02 -21.01
N LEU A 341 -2.97 8.84 -21.62
CA LEU A 341 -3.66 7.57 -21.71
C LEU A 341 -2.79 6.43 -22.27
N ARG A 342 -1.90 6.77 -23.22
CA ARG A 342 -1.04 5.81 -23.93
C ARG A 342 0.46 6.02 -23.66
N LEU A 343 0.84 7.02 -22.88
CA LEU A 343 2.22 7.51 -22.70
C LEU A 343 2.90 7.79 -24.05
N GLN A 344 2.33 8.69 -24.83
CA GLN A 344 2.84 9.06 -26.15
C GLN A 344 3.07 10.56 -26.26
N TYR A 345 4.10 10.92 -27.02
CA TYR A 345 4.33 12.33 -27.39
C TYR A 345 3.36 12.80 -28.48
N LYS A 346 3.15 14.11 -28.57
CA LYS A 346 2.36 14.74 -29.63
C LYS A 346 2.77 14.29 -31.03
N SER A 347 4.07 14.15 -31.28
CA SER A 347 4.65 13.79 -32.58
C SER A 347 4.38 12.35 -33.03
N CYS A 348 3.99 11.46 -32.12
CA CYS A 348 3.79 10.03 -32.39
C CYS A 348 2.48 9.48 -31.81
N MET A 349 1.46 10.33 -31.71
CA MET A 349 0.15 9.92 -31.20
C MET A 349 -0.53 8.93 -32.13
N ASP A 350 -0.82 7.74 -31.60
CA ASP A 350 -1.54 6.69 -32.28
C ASP A 350 -2.73 6.23 -31.40
N SER A 351 -3.94 6.49 -31.87
CA SER A 351 -5.17 6.10 -31.16
C SER A 351 -5.39 4.59 -31.12
N SER A 352 -4.70 3.81 -31.95
CA SER A 352 -4.75 2.34 -31.93
C SER A 352 -3.77 1.71 -30.93
N ALA A 353 -2.81 2.48 -30.41
CA ALA A 353 -1.85 1.98 -29.43
C ALA A 353 -2.53 1.54 -28.12
N SER A 354 -1.97 0.52 -27.49
CA SER A 354 -2.47 -0.02 -26.22
C SER A 354 -2.42 1.02 -25.09
N LEU A 355 -3.40 0.94 -24.19
CA LEU A 355 -3.45 1.78 -22.99
C LEU A 355 -2.26 1.49 -22.08
N ASN A 356 -1.70 2.54 -21.48
CA ASN A 356 -0.62 2.39 -20.52
C ASN A 356 -1.16 2.44 -19.08
N PRO A 357 -0.88 1.44 -18.20
CA PRO A 357 -1.39 1.43 -16.83
C PRO A 357 -0.97 2.64 -16.00
N GLN A 358 0.29 3.11 -16.13
CA GLN A 358 0.78 4.29 -15.40
C GLN A 358 0.12 5.58 -15.90
N GLY A 359 -0.08 5.70 -17.21
CA GLY A 359 -0.80 6.83 -17.82
C GLY A 359 -2.28 6.86 -17.39
N CYS A 360 -2.94 5.71 -17.34
CA CYS A 360 -4.30 5.60 -16.80
C CYS A 360 -4.33 5.97 -15.31
N SER A 361 -3.36 5.51 -14.51
CA SER A 361 -3.26 5.87 -13.10
C SER A 361 -3.06 7.37 -12.91
N LEU A 362 -2.21 8.00 -13.71
CA LEU A 362 -2.02 9.46 -13.70
C LEU A 362 -3.33 10.20 -13.98
N LEU A 363 -4.07 9.79 -14.99
CA LEU A 363 -5.37 10.39 -15.34
C LEU A 363 -6.39 10.21 -14.21
N CYS A 364 -6.38 9.09 -13.49
CA CYS A 364 -7.22 8.88 -12.32
C CYS A 364 -6.90 9.89 -11.20
N GLN A 365 -5.63 10.27 -11.01
CA GLN A 365 -5.26 11.30 -10.05
C GLN A 365 -5.68 12.70 -10.55
N PHE A 366 -5.43 13.00 -11.81
CA PHE A 366 -5.83 14.27 -12.40
C PHE A 366 -7.36 14.50 -12.38
N ALA A 367 -8.16 13.45 -12.47
CA ALA A 367 -9.62 13.54 -12.33
C ALA A 367 -10.06 14.03 -10.92
N ARG A 368 -9.18 13.95 -9.93
CA ARG A 368 -9.41 14.40 -8.54
C ARG A 368 -8.90 15.82 -8.29
N PHE A 369 -8.28 16.46 -9.27
CA PHE A 369 -7.84 17.85 -9.18
C PHE A 369 -9.06 18.80 -9.19
N PRO A 370 -8.93 20.01 -8.63
CA PRO A 370 -9.99 21.03 -8.72
C PRO A 370 -10.47 21.24 -10.16
N GLU A 371 -11.74 21.58 -10.34
CA GLU A 371 -12.37 21.77 -11.65
C GLU A 371 -11.56 22.69 -12.58
N SER A 372 -11.03 23.79 -12.03
CA SER A 372 -10.18 24.74 -12.79
C SER A 372 -8.97 24.11 -13.46
N HIS A 373 -8.42 23.04 -12.88
CA HIS A 373 -7.25 22.32 -13.39
C HIS A 373 -7.63 21.11 -14.24
N ALA A 374 -8.70 20.40 -13.88
CA ALA A 374 -9.13 19.17 -14.56
C ALA A 374 -9.99 19.41 -15.82
N LYS A 375 -10.53 20.62 -16.03
CA LYS A 375 -11.45 20.94 -17.14
C LYS A 375 -10.91 20.58 -18.52
N SER A 376 -9.65 20.89 -18.80
CA SER A 376 -9.03 20.55 -20.09
C SER A 376 -8.92 19.05 -20.33
N LEU A 377 -8.75 18.28 -19.27
CA LEU A 377 -8.69 16.82 -19.33
C LEU A 377 -10.09 16.22 -19.55
N VAL A 378 -11.13 16.81 -18.93
CA VAL A 378 -12.53 16.48 -19.23
C VAL A 378 -12.83 16.74 -20.71
N ASP A 379 -12.41 17.88 -21.25
CA ASP A 379 -12.57 18.19 -22.67
C ASP A 379 -11.81 17.18 -23.55
N GLY A 380 -10.64 16.70 -23.09
CA GLY A 380 -9.88 15.62 -23.75
C GLY A 380 -10.64 14.30 -23.80
N LEU A 381 -11.20 13.88 -22.69
CA LEU A 381 -12.05 12.68 -22.62
C LEU A 381 -13.25 12.79 -23.57
N LEU A 382 -13.91 13.97 -23.61
CA LEU A 382 -15.09 14.22 -24.45
C LEU A 382 -14.79 14.35 -25.96
N ARG A 383 -13.53 14.44 -26.37
CA ARG A 383 -13.08 14.42 -27.76
C ARG A 383 -12.79 13.03 -28.29
N LEU A 384 -12.69 12.03 -27.41
CA LEU A 384 -12.56 10.65 -27.89
C LEU A 384 -13.77 10.26 -28.74
N SER A 385 -13.52 9.45 -29.76
CA SER A 385 -14.59 8.85 -30.56
C SER A 385 -15.44 7.89 -29.70
N GLU A 386 -16.66 7.63 -30.14
CA GLU A 386 -17.56 6.66 -29.51
C GLU A 386 -16.86 5.31 -29.33
N LYS A 387 -16.19 4.80 -30.36
CA LYS A 387 -15.44 3.56 -30.32
C LYS A 387 -14.37 3.58 -29.23
N GLU A 388 -13.58 4.66 -29.15
CA GLU A 388 -12.53 4.78 -28.12
C GLU A 388 -13.11 4.79 -26.70
N VAL A 389 -14.23 5.48 -26.47
CA VAL A 389 -14.89 5.50 -25.15
C VAL A 389 -15.43 4.12 -24.79
N LEU A 390 -16.05 3.40 -25.73
CA LEU A 390 -16.56 2.05 -25.53
C LEU A 390 -15.41 1.05 -25.26
N ASP A 391 -14.32 1.14 -26.00
CA ASP A 391 -13.14 0.29 -25.78
C ASP A 391 -12.47 0.61 -24.43
N LEU A 392 -12.36 1.90 -24.09
CA LEU A 392 -11.84 2.36 -22.80
C LEU A 392 -12.71 1.83 -21.64
N SER A 393 -14.03 1.87 -21.76
CA SER A 393 -14.96 1.41 -20.72
C SER A 393 -14.85 -0.08 -20.40
N ARG A 394 -14.43 -0.90 -21.37
CA ARG A 394 -14.28 -2.35 -21.24
C ARG A 394 -12.84 -2.79 -20.94
N HIS A 395 -11.92 -1.85 -20.77
CA HIS A 395 -10.54 -2.14 -20.45
C HIS A 395 -10.26 -2.02 -18.95
N ALA A 396 -9.47 -2.93 -18.37
CA ALA A 396 -9.20 -3.00 -16.92
C ALA A 396 -8.69 -1.68 -16.30
N ALA A 397 -7.78 -0.98 -16.99
CA ALA A 397 -7.27 0.33 -16.53
C ALA A 397 -8.13 1.49 -17.06
N GLY A 398 -8.69 1.37 -18.26
CA GLY A 398 -9.48 2.41 -18.91
C GLY A 398 -10.80 2.69 -18.20
N SER A 399 -11.52 1.65 -17.76
CA SER A 399 -12.77 1.80 -17.02
C SER A 399 -12.58 2.66 -15.78
N ARG A 400 -11.47 2.46 -15.06
CA ARG A 400 -11.11 3.24 -13.87
C ARG A 400 -10.90 4.73 -14.20
N VAL A 401 -10.35 5.05 -15.38
CA VAL A 401 -10.21 6.45 -15.83
C VAL A 401 -11.59 7.07 -16.01
N ILE A 402 -12.50 6.41 -16.75
CA ILE A 402 -13.86 6.94 -16.93
C ILE A 402 -14.54 7.11 -15.58
N GLU A 403 -14.50 6.08 -14.71
CA GLU A 403 -15.10 6.14 -13.37
C GLU A 403 -14.52 7.29 -12.53
N ALA A 404 -13.19 7.50 -12.56
CA ALA A 404 -12.54 8.57 -11.83
C ALA A 404 -13.04 9.96 -12.28
N PHE A 405 -13.17 10.19 -13.60
CA PHE A 405 -13.71 11.45 -14.13
C PHE A 405 -15.19 11.62 -13.81
N LEU A 406 -15.97 10.55 -13.81
CA LEU A 406 -17.39 10.61 -13.43
C LEU A 406 -17.57 11.01 -11.94
N VAL A 407 -16.68 10.55 -11.04
CA VAL A 407 -16.78 10.76 -9.59
C VAL A 407 -16.04 12.02 -9.13
N GLY A 408 -14.96 12.42 -9.80
CA GLY A 408 -13.99 13.40 -9.33
C GLY A 408 -14.47 14.87 -9.24
N GLY A 409 -15.75 15.14 -9.52
CA GLY A 409 -16.34 16.49 -9.37
C GLY A 409 -15.99 17.50 -10.47
N ALA A 410 -15.00 17.22 -11.31
CA ALA A 410 -14.60 18.10 -12.40
C ALA A 410 -15.55 18.04 -13.62
N MET A 411 -16.47 17.07 -13.65
CA MET A 411 -17.38 16.85 -14.77
C MET A 411 -18.72 17.57 -14.55
N SER A 412 -18.94 18.67 -15.27
CA SER A 412 -20.22 19.39 -15.24
C SER A 412 -21.39 18.51 -15.69
N PRO A 413 -22.65 18.84 -15.33
CA PRO A 413 -23.83 18.11 -15.80
C PRO A 413 -23.92 18.01 -17.34
N LYS A 414 -23.47 19.04 -18.06
CA LYS A 414 -23.40 19.02 -19.52
C LYS A 414 -22.34 18.06 -20.05
N ALA A 415 -21.18 18.00 -19.40
CA ALA A 415 -20.11 17.04 -19.72
C ALA A 415 -20.59 15.60 -19.46
N MET A 416 -21.29 15.37 -18.35
CA MET A 416 -21.91 14.09 -18.02
C MET A 416 -22.90 13.60 -19.09
N GLN A 417 -23.75 14.51 -19.58
CA GLN A 417 -24.66 14.17 -20.68
C GLN A 417 -23.91 13.86 -21.99
N ARG A 418 -22.81 14.59 -22.28
CA ARG A 418 -22.01 14.34 -23.48
C ARG A 418 -21.35 12.98 -23.44
N ILE A 419 -20.72 12.60 -22.34
CA ILE A 419 -20.10 11.29 -22.20
C ILE A 419 -21.17 10.17 -22.27
N GLY A 420 -22.34 10.38 -21.67
CA GLY A 420 -23.46 9.44 -21.74
C GLY A 420 -23.94 9.15 -23.14
N ARG A 421 -23.82 10.10 -24.07
CA ARG A 421 -24.21 9.90 -25.49
C ARG A 421 -23.36 8.85 -26.20
N HIS A 422 -22.10 8.69 -25.84
CA HIS A 422 -21.22 7.66 -26.41
C HIS A 422 -21.65 6.23 -26.01
N PHE A 423 -22.45 6.09 -24.97
CA PHE A 423 -22.97 4.78 -24.52
C PHE A 423 -24.34 4.44 -25.09
N LYS A 424 -25.03 5.41 -25.72
CA LYS A 424 -26.39 5.20 -26.25
C LYS A 424 -26.40 4.14 -27.34
N GLY A 425 -27.23 3.11 -27.18
CA GLY A 425 -27.31 1.95 -28.07
C GLY A 425 -26.28 0.85 -27.73
N HIS A 426 -25.39 1.08 -26.78
CA HIS A 426 -24.34 0.14 -26.36
C HIS A 426 -24.37 -0.23 -24.89
N LEU A 427 -25.30 0.37 -24.10
CA LEU A 427 -25.34 0.19 -22.64
C LEU A 427 -25.43 -1.27 -22.21
N ALA A 428 -26.25 -2.08 -22.89
CA ALA A 428 -26.39 -3.50 -22.57
C ALA A 428 -25.08 -4.27 -22.82
N GLN A 429 -24.38 -3.98 -23.93
CA GLN A 429 -23.11 -4.63 -24.25
C GLN A 429 -22.03 -4.26 -23.22
N VAL A 430 -21.96 -2.99 -22.82
CA VAL A 430 -21.01 -2.50 -21.82
C VAL A 430 -21.36 -3.06 -20.43
N ALA A 431 -22.64 -3.12 -20.08
CA ALA A 431 -23.12 -3.66 -18.80
C ALA A 431 -22.84 -5.16 -18.60
N MET A 432 -22.72 -5.93 -19.67
CA MET A 432 -22.37 -7.35 -19.61
C MET A 432 -20.86 -7.60 -19.48
N ASP A 433 -20.03 -6.59 -19.71
CA ASP A 433 -18.58 -6.69 -19.56
C ASP A 433 -18.16 -6.55 -18.10
N LYS A 434 -17.09 -7.27 -17.73
CA LYS A 434 -16.53 -7.27 -16.35
C LYS A 434 -16.20 -5.88 -15.84
N TYR A 435 -15.62 -5.03 -16.66
CA TYR A 435 -15.18 -3.67 -16.29
C TYR A 435 -16.24 -2.63 -16.66
N GLY A 436 -16.87 -2.81 -17.80
CA GLY A 436 -17.90 -1.90 -18.31
C GLY A 436 -19.13 -1.82 -17.42
N SER A 437 -19.49 -2.91 -16.73
CA SER A 437 -20.60 -2.92 -15.77
C SER A 437 -20.47 -1.83 -14.71
N HIS A 438 -19.26 -1.64 -14.16
CA HIS A 438 -18.98 -0.59 -13.18
C HIS A 438 -19.15 0.82 -13.74
N VAL A 439 -18.72 1.02 -15.01
CA VAL A 439 -18.89 2.30 -15.70
C VAL A 439 -20.39 2.62 -15.88
N VAL A 440 -21.20 1.65 -16.32
CA VAL A 440 -22.66 1.83 -16.49
C VAL A 440 -23.33 2.15 -15.16
N GLU A 441 -23.00 1.43 -14.08
CA GLU A 441 -23.53 1.69 -12.74
C GLU A 441 -23.18 3.10 -12.24
N LYS A 442 -21.94 3.54 -12.43
CA LYS A 442 -21.50 4.90 -12.06
C LYS A 442 -22.18 5.97 -12.90
N LEU A 443 -22.23 5.77 -14.22
CA LEU A 443 -22.89 6.68 -15.13
C LEU A 443 -24.37 6.85 -14.75
N TRP A 444 -25.09 5.75 -14.54
CA TRP A 444 -26.47 5.79 -14.07
C TRP A 444 -26.60 6.50 -12.72
N LYS A 445 -25.79 6.14 -11.73
CA LYS A 445 -25.85 6.67 -10.36
C LYS A 445 -25.66 8.19 -10.31
N LEU A 446 -24.77 8.74 -11.14
CA LEU A 446 -24.37 10.15 -11.13
C LEU A 446 -25.14 11.01 -12.14
N SER A 447 -25.88 10.40 -13.07
CA SER A 447 -26.67 11.11 -14.07
C SER A 447 -27.92 11.79 -13.46
N PRO A 448 -28.35 12.93 -14.02
CA PRO A 448 -29.63 13.53 -13.65
C PRO A 448 -30.79 12.60 -14.02
N LEU A 449 -31.94 12.77 -13.36
CA LEU A 449 -33.10 11.86 -13.47
C LEU A 449 -33.54 11.59 -14.91
N THR A 450 -33.51 12.62 -15.75
CA THR A 450 -33.88 12.47 -17.19
C THR A 450 -32.93 11.50 -17.92
N ALA A 451 -31.64 11.61 -17.67
CA ALA A 451 -30.64 10.72 -18.27
C ALA A 451 -30.70 9.32 -17.64
N LYS A 452 -30.98 9.22 -16.32
CA LYS A 452 -31.23 7.93 -15.66
C LYS A 452 -32.38 7.18 -16.32
N ASN A 453 -33.49 7.85 -16.61
CA ASN A 453 -34.63 7.26 -17.30
C ASN A 453 -34.23 6.68 -18.66
N THR A 454 -33.51 7.45 -19.47
CA THR A 454 -33.05 6.98 -20.80
C THR A 454 -32.13 5.76 -20.68
N ILE A 455 -31.20 5.75 -19.70
CA ILE A 455 -30.33 4.60 -19.44
C ILE A 455 -31.18 3.37 -19.06
N MET A 456 -32.18 3.55 -18.17
CA MET A 456 -33.02 2.45 -17.70
C MET A 456 -33.92 1.91 -18.80
N GLU A 457 -34.46 2.76 -19.69
CA GLU A 457 -35.24 2.34 -20.87
C GLU A 457 -34.42 1.43 -21.79
N GLU A 458 -33.18 1.82 -22.14
CA GLU A 458 -32.30 1.01 -22.98
C GLU A 458 -31.90 -0.32 -22.31
N LEU A 459 -31.58 -0.28 -21.01
CA LEU A 459 -31.29 -1.51 -20.27
C LEU A 459 -32.50 -2.45 -20.16
N ALA A 460 -33.71 -1.89 -20.00
CA ALA A 460 -34.95 -2.65 -19.92
C ALA A 460 -35.26 -3.41 -21.23
N GLU A 461 -35.01 -2.80 -22.40
CA GLU A 461 -35.15 -3.46 -23.69
C GLU A 461 -34.23 -4.67 -23.87
N SER A 462 -33.12 -4.69 -23.13
CA SER A 462 -32.11 -5.74 -23.20
C SER A 462 -32.04 -6.63 -21.96
N LYS A 463 -33.07 -6.63 -21.10
CA LYS A 463 -33.07 -7.29 -19.79
C LYS A 463 -32.69 -8.78 -19.87
N GLU A 464 -33.28 -9.54 -20.79
CA GLU A 464 -33.00 -10.98 -20.94
C GLU A 464 -31.52 -11.23 -21.26
N LYS A 465 -30.89 -10.37 -22.09
CA LYS A 465 -29.46 -10.45 -22.41
C LYS A 465 -28.61 -10.12 -21.17
N LEU A 466 -29.00 -9.12 -20.40
CA LEU A 466 -28.29 -8.74 -19.16
C LEU A 466 -28.32 -9.88 -18.15
N GLU A 467 -29.46 -10.55 -17.97
CA GLU A 467 -29.60 -11.66 -17.04
C GLU A 467 -28.83 -12.92 -17.45
N SER A 468 -28.44 -13.04 -18.74
CA SER A 468 -27.58 -14.12 -19.22
C SER A 468 -26.11 -13.98 -18.76
N SER A 469 -25.67 -12.77 -18.39
CA SER A 469 -24.31 -12.46 -17.95
C SER A 469 -24.22 -12.28 -16.43
N PRO A 470 -23.17 -12.78 -15.75
CA PRO A 470 -22.94 -12.50 -14.33
C PRO A 470 -22.89 -11.01 -14.00
N HIS A 471 -22.19 -10.22 -14.83
CA HIS A 471 -22.04 -8.77 -14.64
C HIS A 471 -23.32 -8.01 -15.00
N GLY A 472 -24.02 -8.42 -16.04
CA GLY A 472 -25.32 -7.84 -16.40
C GLY A 472 -26.36 -8.03 -15.28
N ARG A 473 -26.40 -9.21 -14.62
CA ARG A 473 -27.27 -9.44 -13.45
C ARG A 473 -26.98 -8.49 -12.30
N LEU A 474 -25.71 -8.14 -12.07
CA LEU A 474 -25.33 -7.17 -11.06
C LEU A 474 -25.86 -5.78 -11.41
N VAL A 475 -25.74 -5.35 -12.68
CA VAL A 475 -26.30 -4.08 -13.13
C VAL A 475 -27.82 -4.04 -12.98
N VAL A 476 -28.54 -5.11 -13.39
CA VAL A 476 -30.01 -5.24 -13.19
C VAL A 476 -30.38 -5.00 -11.73
N ARG A 477 -29.67 -5.67 -10.81
CA ARG A 477 -29.91 -5.55 -9.36
C ARG A 477 -29.53 -4.15 -8.83
N ASN A 478 -28.33 -3.67 -9.13
CA ASN A 478 -27.76 -2.44 -8.54
C ASN A 478 -28.47 -1.18 -9.05
N CYS A 479 -28.90 -1.18 -10.33
CA CYS A 479 -29.71 -0.09 -10.90
C CYS A 479 -31.21 -0.25 -10.62
N ARG A 480 -31.64 -1.33 -9.95
CA ARG A 480 -33.05 -1.61 -9.63
C ARG A 480 -33.94 -1.68 -10.87
N LEU A 481 -33.46 -2.33 -11.94
CA LEU A 481 -34.14 -2.40 -13.23
C LEU A 481 -35.52 -3.07 -13.13
N ASP A 482 -35.66 -4.11 -12.30
CA ASP A 482 -36.95 -4.77 -12.07
C ASP A 482 -38.00 -3.83 -11.46
N GLN A 483 -37.59 -2.95 -10.56
CA GLN A 483 -38.47 -1.95 -9.97
C GLN A 483 -38.89 -0.92 -11.02
N PHE A 484 -37.96 -0.45 -11.84
CA PHE A 484 -38.22 0.46 -12.94
C PHE A 484 -39.26 -0.12 -13.93
N ILE A 485 -39.15 -1.40 -14.30
CA ILE A 485 -40.05 -2.06 -15.24
C ILE A 485 -41.44 -2.26 -14.60
N ARG A 486 -41.51 -2.69 -13.33
CA ARG A 486 -42.78 -3.07 -12.68
C ARG A 486 -43.52 -1.88 -12.08
N LYS A 487 -42.81 -0.89 -11.55
CA LYS A 487 -43.33 0.22 -10.73
C LYS A 487 -42.57 1.51 -11.02
N ARG A 488 -42.63 1.98 -12.26
CA ARG A 488 -41.86 3.14 -12.75
C ARG A 488 -42.10 4.41 -11.91
N GLU A 489 -43.33 4.68 -11.51
CA GLU A 489 -43.67 5.87 -10.72
C GLU A 489 -43.03 5.84 -9.32
N ASP A 490 -43.05 4.68 -8.66
CA ASP A 490 -42.43 4.51 -7.36
C ASP A 490 -40.90 4.67 -7.46
N TRP A 491 -40.29 4.08 -8.49
CA TRP A 491 -38.86 4.22 -8.75
C TRP A 491 -38.46 5.69 -8.99
N VAL A 492 -39.23 6.46 -9.78
CA VAL A 492 -38.99 7.88 -10.03
C VAL A 492 -39.07 8.68 -8.73
N LYS A 493 -40.09 8.44 -7.88
CA LYS A 493 -40.24 9.12 -6.57
C LYS A 493 -39.06 8.83 -5.63
N GLU A 494 -38.60 7.58 -5.60
CA GLU A 494 -37.44 7.19 -4.79
C GLU A 494 -36.16 7.86 -5.29
N GLU A 495 -35.91 7.88 -6.61
CA GLU A 495 -34.73 8.56 -7.17
C GLU A 495 -34.74 10.08 -6.95
N GLN A 496 -35.91 10.72 -7.01
CA GLN A 496 -36.08 12.13 -6.64
C GLN A 496 -35.72 12.37 -5.18
N THR A 497 -36.23 11.51 -4.26
CA THR A 497 -35.96 11.61 -2.84
C THR A 497 -34.47 11.42 -2.53
N GLN A 498 -33.82 10.46 -3.19
CA GLN A 498 -32.38 10.21 -3.02
C GLN A 498 -31.53 11.39 -3.56
N THR A 499 -31.95 12.00 -4.67
CA THR A 499 -31.26 13.18 -5.24
C THR A 499 -31.36 14.37 -4.28
N THR A 500 -32.56 14.63 -3.71
CA THR A 500 -32.77 15.71 -2.74
C THR A 500 -31.96 15.48 -1.45
N LYS A 501 -31.93 14.24 -0.93
CA LYS A 501 -31.10 13.90 0.23
C LYS A 501 -29.62 14.15 -0.03
N ARG A 502 -29.11 13.77 -1.20
CA ARG A 502 -27.71 14.02 -1.58
C ARG A 502 -27.39 15.52 -1.61
N SER A 503 -28.24 16.32 -2.29
CA SER A 503 -28.06 17.77 -2.33
C SER A 503 -27.99 18.39 -0.95
N LEU A 504 -28.88 17.96 -0.03
CA LEU A 504 -28.86 18.41 1.37
C LEU A 504 -27.60 18.00 2.14
N PHE A 505 -27.06 16.79 1.89
CA PHE A 505 -25.81 16.34 2.49
C PHE A 505 -24.61 17.11 1.95
N ASP A 506 -24.57 17.36 0.63
CA ASP A 506 -23.49 18.12 -0.02
C ASP A 506 -23.48 19.58 0.49
N ASP A 507 -24.64 20.18 0.70
CA ASP A 507 -24.78 21.54 1.28
C ASP A 507 -24.30 21.59 2.74
N ILE A 508 -24.48 20.52 3.53
CA ILE A 508 -24.03 20.45 4.94
C ILE A 508 -22.50 20.24 5.02
N ILE A 509 -21.91 19.50 4.08
CA ILE A 509 -20.47 19.21 4.12
C ILE A 509 -19.64 20.36 3.55
N ASN A 510 -20.18 21.14 2.60
CA ASN A 510 -19.49 22.22 1.89
C ASN A 510 -19.88 23.64 2.38
N GLY A 511 -20.82 23.78 3.31
CA GLY A 511 -21.20 25.00 3.99
C GLY A 511 -20.52 25.13 5.35
#